data_af5791f57dcf410fc5306e16c922c951
#
_entry.id   af5791f57dcf410fc5306e16c922c951
#
_cell.length_a   1.000
_cell.length_b   1.000
_cell.length_c   1.000
_cell.angle_alpha   90.00
_cell.angle_beta   90.00
_cell.angle_gamma   90.00
#
_symmetry.space_group_name_H-M   'P 1'
#
loop_
_entity.id
_entity.type
_entity.pdbx_description
1 polymer ?
#
loop_
_entity_poly.entity_id
_entity_poly.type
_entity_poly.pdbx_seq_one_letter_code
_entity_poly.pdbx_strand_id
1 'polypeptide(L)'
;MLALRFAVRELRGSAGGFVFLLVGIAFGTAAIAAIGLLSAAVFDGMREGARASIGGDISLRLFHRPPTPAHLAAFRAAGTVGQTAEMRTVARRDSRSALVELKAVDPVYPLYGTLWLDPPLTPSMVVADVLDRRDGVWGAVVAKGLLAALKAEIGDTVTVGNHRFELRALIADEPDSTLRAFTLGPRMIVALPALTGSELVVPGAQVYWYSRIRLGDGVDASAWIAAFERAAPYAGFRIVNADNGVPGAERTLALVSSLLTFVAMGILLVGCVGVASGVSAWLDRKRQTIAILKSIGAPSSLILRIYLFQVAGAAVAGVALGLAGGSAAFAAAAPILGEWLPVAGSLRAAPLLIAGGFSFLATLLFSLWPLAQAEVQRPQLLFRHD
;
A
#
# COMPACT_ATOMS: atom_id res chain seq x y z
N MET A 1 30.10 35.52 4.76
CA MET A 1 29.87 35.96 3.38
C MET A 1 31.05 35.67 2.43
N LEU A 2 32.31 35.88 2.83
CA LEU A 2 33.51 35.63 2.00
C LEU A 2 33.62 34.15 1.56
N ALA A 3 33.45 33.18 2.44
CA ALA A 3 33.52 31.73 2.14
C ALA A 3 32.55 31.30 1.04
N LEU A 4 31.31 31.81 1.06
CA LEU A 4 30.27 31.48 0.06
C LEU A 4 30.60 32.06 -1.33
N ARG A 5 31.14 33.30 -1.40
CA ARG A 5 31.55 33.92 -2.66
C ARG A 5 32.74 33.18 -3.29
N PHE A 6 33.70 32.73 -2.50
CA PHE A 6 34.84 31.94 -2.96
C PHE A 6 34.35 30.54 -3.43
N ALA A 7 33.45 29.89 -2.68
CA ALA A 7 32.88 28.58 -3.03
C ALA A 7 32.19 28.60 -4.41
N VAL A 8 31.37 29.63 -4.69
CA VAL A 8 30.64 29.75 -5.96
C VAL A 8 31.58 30.08 -7.13
N ARG A 9 32.63 30.91 -6.89
CA ARG A 9 33.60 31.30 -7.94
C ARG A 9 34.50 30.12 -8.34
N GLU A 10 34.86 29.27 -7.41
CA GLU A 10 35.73 28.11 -7.63
C GLU A 10 35.02 26.95 -8.33
N LEU A 11 33.70 26.81 -8.15
CA LEU A 11 32.86 25.86 -8.87
C LEU A 11 32.89 26.06 -10.40
N ARG A 12 33.05 27.27 -10.88
CA ARG A 12 33.12 27.59 -12.33
C ARG A 12 34.42 27.12 -13.00
N GLY A 13 35.49 26.90 -12.25
CA GLY A 13 36.80 26.54 -12.79
C GLY A 13 37.16 25.04 -12.76
N SER A 14 36.37 24.18 -12.09
CA SER A 14 36.73 22.76 -11.87
C SER A 14 35.54 21.79 -12.07
N ALA A 15 34.92 21.86 -13.25
CA ALA A 15 33.66 21.15 -13.52
C ALA A 15 33.75 19.62 -13.44
N GLY A 16 34.84 18.99 -13.92
CA GLY A 16 34.89 17.53 -14.05
C GLY A 16 34.87 16.73 -12.73
N GLY A 17 35.52 17.22 -11.67
CA GLY A 17 35.51 16.57 -10.37
C GLY A 17 34.19 16.74 -9.60
N PHE A 18 33.57 17.90 -9.78
CA PHE A 18 32.29 18.22 -9.17
C PHE A 18 31.13 17.42 -9.79
N VAL A 19 31.16 17.21 -11.11
CA VAL A 19 30.17 16.37 -11.82
C VAL A 19 30.21 14.93 -11.31
N PHE A 20 31.39 14.35 -11.10
CA PHE A 20 31.52 12.99 -10.59
C PHE A 20 30.89 12.85 -9.19
N LEU A 21 31.17 13.78 -8.29
CA LEU A 21 30.56 13.84 -6.95
C LEU A 21 29.04 13.96 -7.06
N LEU A 22 28.55 14.87 -7.90
CA LEU A 22 27.13 15.14 -8.10
C LEU A 22 26.40 13.92 -8.66
N VAL A 23 26.99 13.23 -9.65
CA VAL A 23 26.44 11.98 -10.23
C VAL A 23 26.40 10.87 -9.19
N GLY A 24 27.44 10.72 -8.36
CA GLY A 24 27.48 9.72 -7.29
C GLY A 24 26.36 9.93 -6.26
N ILE A 25 26.17 11.17 -5.81
CA ILE A 25 25.10 11.52 -4.87
C ILE A 25 23.73 11.32 -5.53
N ALA A 26 23.56 11.79 -6.77
CA ALA A 26 22.29 11.67 -7.49
C ALA A 26 21.90 10.20 -7.71
N PHE A 27 22.85 9.36 -8.12
CA PHE A 27 22.61 7.93 -8.33
C PHE A 27 22.25 7.21 -7.04
N GLY A 28 23.00 7.43 -5.95
CA GLY A 28 22.70 6.87 -4.64
C GLY A 28 21.32 7.29 -4.11
N THR A 29 21.01 8.59 -4.22
CA THR A 29 19.70 9.12 -3.81
C THR A 29 18.57 8.57 -4.68
N ALA A 30 18.76 8.47 -6.00
CA ALA A 30 17.78 7.93 -6.93
C ALA A 30 17.43 6.47 -6.61
N ALA A 31 18.44 5.66 -6.30
CA ALA A 31 18.25 4.26 -5.94
C ALA A 31 17.45 4.11 -4.63
N ILE A 32 17.80 4.88 -3.59
CA ILE A 32 17.07 4.85 -2.31
C ILE A 32 15.63 5.35 -2.49
N ALA A 33 15.43 6.43 -3.26
CA ALA A 33 14.11 6.99 -3.53
C ALA A 33 13.23 6.01 -4.33
N ALA A 34 13.74 5.41 -5.39
CA ALA A 34 13.01 4.45 -6.23
C ALA A 34 12.57 3.22 -5.42
N ILE A 35 13.47 2.65 -4.61
CA ILE A 35 13.15 1.50 -3.76
C ILE A 35 12.20 1.87 -2.63
N GLY A 36 12.39 3.03 -2.01
CA GLY A 36 11.48 3.52 -0.98
C GLY A 36 10.05 3.73 -1.52
N LEU A 37 9.91 4.30 -2.71
CA LEU A 37 8.62 4.45 -3.39
C LEU A 37 8.02 3.11 -3.78
N LEU A 38 8.82 2.20 -4.36
CA LEU A 38 8.34 0.86 -4.74
C LEU A 38 7.89 0.06 -3.51
N SER A 39 8.66 0.09 -2.44
CA SER A 39 8.30 -0.56 -1.18
C SER A 39 6.97 -0.04 -0.66
N ALA A 40 6.81 1.30 -0.56
CA ALA A 40 5.57 1.91 -0.11
C ALA A 40 4.38 1.53 -1.02
N ALA A 41 4.57 1.55 -2.35
CA ALA A 41 3.52 1.22 -3.31
C ALA A 41 3.09 -0.26 -3.24
N VAL A 42 4.01 -1.18 -3.04
CA VAL A 42 3.71 -2.62 -2.84
C VAL A 42 2.95 -2.82 -1.52
N PHE A 43 3.37 -2.20 -0.42
CA PHE A 43 2.66 -2.29 0.85
C PHE A 43 1.24 -1.74 0.76
N ASP A 44 1.06 -0.61 0.09
CA ASP A 44 -0.27 -0.02 -0.12
C ASP A 44 -1.16 -0.93 -0.97
N GLY A 45 -0.62 -1.46 -2.07
CA GLY A 45 -1.35 -2.39 -2.94
C GLY A 45 -1.74 -3.68 -2.21
N MET A 46 -0.84 -4.22 -1.36
CA MET A 46 -1.16 -5.38 -0.53
C MET A 46 -2.23 -5.08 0.53
N ARG A 47 -2.19 -3.91 1.16
CA ARG A 47 -3.25 -3.46 2.09
C ARG A 47 -4.58 -3.27 1.39
N GLU A 48 -4.58 -2.69 0.21
CA GLU A 48 -5.79 -2.49 -0.59
C GLU A 48 -6.39 -3.83 -1.04
N GLY A 49 -5.54 -4.76 -1.48
CA GLY A 49 -5.95 -6.14 -1.76
C GLY A 49 -6.49 -6.87 -0.53
N ALA A 50 -5.88 -6.70 0.64
CA ALA A 50 -6.39 -7.24 1.89
C ALA A 50 -7.75 -6.64 2.28
N ARG A 51 -7.93 -5.31 2.14
CA ARG A 51 -9.21 -4.63 2.37
C ARG A 51 -10.30 -5.15 1.45
N ALA A 52 -9.99 -5.34 0.17
CA ALA A 52 -10.92 -5.92 -0.79
C ALA A 52 -11.28 -7.36 -0.40
N SER A 53 -10.27 -8.18 -0.04
CA SER A 53 -10.46 -9.60 0.32
C SER A 53 -11.31 -9.79 1.58
N ILE A 54 -11.15 -8.95 2.62
CA ILE A 54 -11.99 -9.00 3.82
C ILE A 54 -13.27 -8.17 3.70
N GLY A 55 -13.35 -7.32 2.65
CA GLY A 55 -14.48 -6.44 2.36
C GLY A 55 -14.60 -5.22 3.27
N GLY A 56 -13.53 -4.84 3.98
CA GLY A 56 -13.50 -3.71 4.92
C GLY A 56 -12.11 -3.46 5.51
N ASP A 57 -11.92 -2.36 6.24
CA ASP A 57 -10.74 -2.17 7.10
C ASP A 57 -10.79 -3.11 8.30
N ILE A 58 -12.01 -3.32 8.81
CA ILE A 58 -12.32 -4.27 9.89
C ILE A 58 -13.52 -5.11 9.47
N SER A 59 -13.44 -6.42 9.67
CA SER A 59 -14.54 -7.36 9.49
C SER A 59 -14.85 -8.04 10.82
N LEU A 60 -16.08 -7.86 11.30
CA LEU A 60 -16.59 -8.47 12.52
C LEU A 60 -17.61 -9.55 12.14
N ARG A 61 -17.38 -10.78 12.58
CA ARG A 61 -18.25 -11.91 12.29
C ARG A 61 -18.92 -12.45 13.53
N LEU A 62 -20.23 -12.59 13.48
CA LEU A 62 -21.03 -13.37 14.44
C LEU A 62 -21.57 -14.63 13.77
N PHE A 63 -21.81 -15.65 14.60
CA PHE A 63 -22.43 -16.90 14.18
C PHE A 63 -23.80 -17.02 14.84
N HIS A 64 -24.79 -17.50 14.09
CA HIS A 64 -26.20 -17.73 14.47
C HIS A 64 -27.06 -16.48 14.74
N ARG A 65 -26.51 -15.37 15.16
CA ARG A 65 -27.29 -14.17 15.53
C ARG A 65 -26.76 -12.90 14.82
N PRO A 66 -27.65 -11.97 14.44
CA PRO A 66 -27.23 -10.67 13.95
C PRO A 66 -26.59 -9.82 15.05
N PRO A 67 -25.81 -8.79 14.69
CA PRO A 67 -25.33 -7.79 15.62
C PRO A 67 -26.50 -7.01 16.25
N THR A 68 -26.38 -6.63 17.51
CA THR A 68 -27.40 -5.83 18.19
C THR A 68 -27.38 -4.38 17.69
N PRO A 69 -28.50 -3.61 17.88
CA PRO A 69 -28.50 -2.19 17.51
C PRO A 69 -27.40 -1.38 18.19
N ALA A 70 -27.03 -1.71 19.44
CA ALA A 70 -25.93 -1.09 20.15
C ALA A 70 -24.57 -1.35 19.48
N HIS A 71 -24.33 -2.59 19.03
CA HIS A 71 -23.13 -2.92 18.27
C HIS A 71 -23.07 -2.13 16.96
N LEU A 72 -24.20 -2.07 16.22
CA LEU A 72 -24.25 -1.32 14.95
C LEU A 72 -24.03 0.18 15.15
N ALA A 73 -24.52 0.76 16.25
CA ALA A 73 -24.27 2.15 16.61
C ALA A 73 -22.76 2.40 16.85
N ALA A 74 -22.08 1.50 17.57
CA ALA A 74 -20.64 1.59 17.79
C ALA A 74 -19.84 1.46 16.48
N PHE A 75 -20.27 0.58 15.57
CA PHE A 75 -19.63 0.41 14.27
C PHE A 75 -19.79 1.65 13.37
N ARG A 76 -21.02 2.22 13.32
CA ARG A 76 -21.31 3.44 12.54
C ARG A 76 -20.59 4.67 13.07
N ALA A 77 -20.31 4.71 14.37
CA ALA A 77 -19.49 5.78 14.97
C ALA A 77 -18.02 5.74 14.49
N ALA A 78 -17.53 4.56 14.06
CA ALA A 78 -16.18 4.39 13.53
C ALA A 78 -16.08 4.69 12.04
N GLY A 79 -17.18 4.55 11.28
CA GLY A 79 -17.18 4.78 9.85
C GLY A 79 -18.39 4.20 9.12
N THR A 80 -18.23 3.96 7.83
CA THR A 80 -19.27 3.35 6.99
C THR A 80 -19.34 1.84 7.23
N VAL A 81 -20.54 1.33 7.47
CA VAL A 81 -20.78 -0.08 7.81
C VAL A 81 -21.56 -0.78 6.71
N GLY A 82 -21.02 -1.84 6.18
CA GLY A 82 -21.72 -2.79 5.32
C GLY A 82 -22.05 -4.06 6.08
N GLN A 83 -23.26 -4.60 5.88
CA GLN A 83 -23.73 -5.82 6.50
C GLN A 83 -23.97 -6.91 5.47
N THR A 84 -23.52 -8.11 5.79
CA THR A 84 -23.87 -9.30 4.98
C THR A 84 -24.21 -10.47 5.86
N ALA A 85 -25.13 -11.31 5.38
CA ALA A 85 -25.44 -12.59 6.00
C ALA A 85 -25.14 -13.72 4.99
N GLU A 86 -24.40 -14.72 5.44
CA GLU A 86 -23.96 -15.81 4.59
C GLU A 86 -24.37 -17.15 5.18
N MET A 87 -24.95 -17.99 4.35
CA MET A 87 -25.44 -19.30 4.75
C MET A 87 -25.43 -20.27 3.57
N ARG A 88 -25.52 -21.55 3.87
CA ARG A 88 -25.79 -22.59 2.89
C ARG A 88 -27.26 -22.93 2.90
N THR A 89 -27.85 -23.01 1.71
CA THR A 89 -29.25 -23.37 1.56
C THR A 89 -29.47 -24.06 0.22
N VAL A 90 -30.71 -24.42 -0.08
CA VAL A 90 -31.07 -25.12 -1.31
C VAL A 90 -31.90 -24.18 -2.18
N ALA A 91 -31.44 -23.93 -3.40
CA ALA A 91 -32.23 -23.30 -4.44
C ALA A 91 -32.99 -24.39 -5.22
N ARG A 92 -34.24 -24.12 -5.52
CA ARG A 92 -35.14 -25.05 -6.24
C ARG A 92 -35.72 -24.35 -7.49
N ARG A 93 -35.78 -25.13 -8.56
CA ARG A 93 -36.53 -24.80 -9.77
C ARG A 93 -37.22 -26.07 -10.29
N ASP A 94 -38.54 -26.04 -10.33
CA ASP A 94 -39.34 -27.20 -10.69
C ASP A 94 -38.95 -28.44 -9.86
N SER A 95 -38.57 -29.51 -10.53
CA SER A 95 -38.12 -30.79 -9.85
C SER A 95 -36.65 -30.81 -9.49
N ARG A 96 -35.88 -29.74 -9.77
CA ARG A 96 -34.44 -29.66 -9.54
C ARG A 96 -34.11 -28.86 -8.31
N SER A 97 -33.07 -29.29 -7.63
CA SER A 97 -32.51 -28.59 -6.48
C SER A 97 -31.00 -28.57 -6.54
N ALA A 98 -30.40 -27.49 -6.06
CA ALA A 98 -28.96 -27.31 -5.95
C ALA A 98 -28.61 -26.66 -4.61
N LEU A 99 -27.57 -27.18 -3.96
CA LEU A 99 -26.97 -26.50 -2.80
C LEU A 99 -26.32 -25.21 -3.27
N VAL A 100 -26.60 -24.10 -2.59
CA VAL A 100 -26.06 -22.78 -2.91
C VAL A 100 -25.42 -22.16 -1.67
N GLU A 101 -24.36 -21.38 -1.89
CA GLU A 101 -23.86 -20.46 -0.91
C GLU A 101 -24.57 -19.10 -1.08
N LEU A 102 -25.60 -18.90 -0.27
CA LEU A 102 -26.39 -17.68 -0.27
C LEU A 102 -25.64 -16.58 0.50
N LYS A 103 -25.46 -15.42 -0.13
CA LYS A 103 -24.93 -14.21 0.47
C LYS A 103 -25.98 -13.10 0.31
N ALA A 104 -26.53 -12.69 1.42
CA ALA A 104 -27.43 -11.53 1.45
C ALA A 104 -26.63 -10.29 1.81
N VAL A 105 -26.78 -9.21 1.02
CA VAL A 105 -25.98 -7.99 1.12
C VAL A 105 -26.87 -6.77 1.32
N ASP A 106 -26.35 -5.79 2.07
CA ASP A 106 -27.00 -4.49 2.20
C ASP A 106 -26.72 -3.57 0.98
N PRO A 107 -27.38 -2.41 0.86
CA PRO A 107 -27.20 -1.53 -0.29
C PRO A 107 -25.80 -0.91 -0.43
N VAL A 108 -24.98 -0.96 0.61
CA VAL A 108 -23.62 -0.37 0.62
C VAL A 108 -22.57 -1.34 0.04
N TYR A 109 -22.96 -2.59 -0.16
CA TYR A 109 -22.07 -3.62 -0.71
C TYR A 109 -21.74 -3.40 -2.20
N PRO A 110 -20.47 -3.57 -2.62
CA PRO A 110 -19.28 -3.81 -1.81
C PRO A 110 -18.66 -2.52 -1.25
N LEU A 111 -18.14 -2.55 -0.01
CA LEU A 111 -17.44 -1.39 0.58
C LEU A 111 -16.07 -1.14 -0.05
N TYR A 112 -15.39 -2.21 -0.45
CA TYR A 112 -14.10 -2.21 -1.16
C TYR A 112 -14.14 -3.17 -2.32
N GLY A 113 -13.39 -2.84 -3.37
CA GLY A 113 -13.41 -3.60 -4.62
C GLY A 113 -14.66 -3.36 -5.47
N THR A 114 -14.82 -4.15 -6.50
CA THR A 114 -15.95 -4.07 -7.43
C THR A 114 -16.53 -5.46 -7.66
N LEU A 115 -17.86 -5.58 -7.61
CA LEU A 115 -18.54 -6.78 -8.04
C LEU A 115 -18.76 -6.68 -9.56
N TRP A 116 -18.13 -7.58 -10.31
CA TRP A 116 -18.28 -7.65 -11.76
C TRP A 116 -19.40 -8.61 -12.12
N LEU A 117 -20.35 -8.12 -12.91
CA LEU A 117 -21.53 -8.86 -13.38
C LEU A 117 -21.52 -9.03 -14.89
N ASP A 118 -22.20 -10.07 -15.38
CA ASP A 118 -22.48 -10.30 -16.80
C ASP A 118 -24.01 -10.49 -16.98
N PRO A 119 -24.71 -9.58 -17.69
CA PRO A 119 -24.20 -8.36 -18.32
C PRO A 119 -23.68 -7.33 -17.32
N PRO A 120 -22.69 -6.49 -17.73
CA PRO A 120 -22.11 -5.47 -16.87
C PRO A 120 -23.16 -4.43 -16.46
N LEU A 121 -23.02 -3.90 -15.24
CA LEU A 121 -23.87 -2.80 -14.77
C LEU A 121 -23.66 -1.56 -15.63
N THR A 122 -24.75 -0.86 -15.93
CA THR A 122 -24.64 0.47 -16.54
C THR A 122 -24.07 1.46 -15.52
N PRO A 123 -23.40 2.55 -15.96
CA PRO A 123 -22.74 3.49 -15.03
C PRO A 123 -23.66 4.13 -13.97
N SER A 124 -24.97 4.12 -14.21
CA SER A 124 -25.98 4.66 -13.29
C SER A 124 -26.58 3.63 -12.34
N MET A 125 -26.29 2.33 -12.51
CA MET A 125 -26.84 1.25 -11.68
C MET A 125 -25.84 0.82 -10.62
N VAL A 126 -26.35 0.59 -9.42
CA VAL A 126 -25.62 -0.05 -8.33
C VAL A 126 -26.10 -1.49 -8.12
N VAL A 127 -25.31 -2.30 -7.43
CA VAL A 127 -25.66 -3.71 -7.16
C VAL A 127 -27.04 -3.82 -6.50
N ALA A 128 -27.39 -2.89 -5.62
CA ALA A 128 -28.68 -2.84 -4.95
C ALA A 128 -29.87 -2.80 -5.93
N ASP A 129 -29.73 -2.07 -7.04
CA ASP A 129 -30.82 -1.94 -8.05
C ASP A 129 -31.12 -3.26 -8.76
N VAL A 130 -30.10 -4.11 -8.94
CA VAL A 130 -30.25 -5.44 -9.52
C VAL A 130 -30.90 -6.41 -8.52
N LEU A 131 -30.60 -6.26 -7.24
CA LEU A 131 -31.11 -7.12 -6.18
C LEU A 131 -32.49 -6.69 -5.65
N ASP A 132 -32.95 -5.50 -6.02
CA ASP A 132 -34.19 -4.93 -5.51
C ASP A 132 -35.43 -5.76 -5.88
N ARG A 133 -36.49 -5.55 -5.12
CA ARG A 133 -37.78 -6.24 -5.34
C ARG A 133 -38.58 -5.58 -6.44
N ARG A 134 -38.88 -6.34 -7.51
CA ARG A 134 -39.74 -5.90 -8.63
C ARG A 134 -40.93 -6.84 -8.76
N ASP A 135 -42.11 -6.30 -8.84
CA ASP A 135 -43.39 -7.07 -8.98
C ASP A 135 -43.54 -8.21 -7.96
N GLY A 136 -43.07 -7.97 -6.74
CA GLY A 136 -43.16 -8.97 -5.67
C GLY A 136 -42.01 -10.01 -5.63
N VAL A 137 -41.12 -10.03 -6.63
CA VAL A 137 -40.01 -10.97 -6.78
C VAL A 137 -38.69 -10.25 -6.51
N TRP A 138 -37.82 -10.85 -5.69
CA TRP A 138 -36.50 -10.33 -5.44
C TRP A 138 -35.52 -10.64 -6.57
N GLY A 139 -34.60 -9.71 -6.85
CA GLY A 139 -33.49 -9.98 -7.77
C GLY A 139 -32.39 -10.82 -7.11
N ALA A 140 -31.71 -11.61 -7.93
CA ALA A 140 -30.53 -12.36 -7.54
C ALA A 140 -29.46 -12.33 -8.62
N VAL A 141 -28.19 -12.30 -8.23
CA VAL A 141 -27.05 -12.54 -9.11
C VAL A 141 -26.37 -13.84 -8.70
N VAL A 142 -25.95 -14.63 -9.68
CA VAL A 142 -25.57 -16.03 -9.43
C VAL A 142 -24.30 -16.43 -10.16
N ALA A 143 -23.57 -17.39 -9.60
CA ALA A 143 -22.45 -18.00 -10.30
C ALA A 143 -22.97 -18.91 -11.44
N LYS A 144 -22.20 -19.00 -12.53
CA LYS A 144 -22.52 -19.83 -13.73
C LYS A 144 -22.87 -21.29 -13.38
N GLY A 145 -22.22 -21.84 -12.33
CA GLY A 145 -22.48 -23.20 -11.88
C GLY A 145 -23.93 -23.44 -11.40
N LEU A 146 -24.62 -22.41 -10.90
CA LEU A 146 -26.02 -22.56 -10.46
C LEU A 146 -26.96 -22.70 -11.66
N LEU A 147 -26.74 -21.94 -12.73
CA LEU A 147 -27.54 -22.08 -13.95
C LEU A 147 -27.42 -23.49 -14.53
N ALA A 148 -26.19 -24.03 -14.57
CA ALA A 148 -25.97 -25.39 -15.05
C ALA A 148 -26.66 -26.44 -14.15
N ALA A 149 -26.57 -26.31 -12.84
CA ALA A 149 -27.15 -27.26 -11.87
C ALA A 149 -28.70 -27.29 -11.94
N LEU A 150 -29.34 -26.13 -12.08
CA LEU A 150 -30.79 -26.01 -12.13
C LEU A 150 -31.35 -26.05 -13.57
N LYS A 151 -30.49 -26.09 -14.60
CA LYS A 151 -30.83 -25.86 -16.02
C LYS A 151 -31.68 -24.59 -16.18
N ALA A 152 -31.23 -23.52 -15.55
CA ALA A 152 -31.86 -22.22 -15.54
C ALA A 152 -31.12 -21.26 -16.48
N GLU A 153 -31.80 -20.23 -16.90
CA GLU A 153 -31.24 -19.11 -17.67
C GLU A 153 -31.44 -17.79 -16.93
N ILE A 154 -30.77 -16.74 -17.36
CA ILE A 154 -31.02 -15.38 -16.85
C ILE A 154 -32.46 -14.96 -17.23
N GLY A 155 -33.19 -14.44 -16.25
CA GLY A 155 -34.61 -14.14 -16.33
C GLY A 155 -35.51 -15.20 -15.67
N ASP A 156 -35.00 -16.41 -15.46
CA ASP A 156 -35.74 -17.45 -14.75
C ASP A 156 -35.90 -17.16 -13.25
N THR A 157 -36.95 -17.76 -12.68
CA THR A 157 -37.23 -17.65 -11.25
C THR A 157 -36.86 -18.93 -10.51
N VAL A 158 -36.12 -18.79 -9.39
CA VAL A 158 -35.79 -19.87 -8.46
C VAL A 158 -36.40 -19.60 -7.09
N THR A 159 -36.65 -20.66 -6.33
CA THR A 159 -37.18 -20.56 -4.96
C THR A 159 -36.07 -20.90 -3.98
N VAL A 160 -35.88 -20.06 -2.96
CA VAL A 160 -34.96 -20.29 -1.85
C VAL A 160 -35.71 -19.98 -0.55
N GLY A 161 -35.78 -20.95 0.35
CA GLY A 161 -36.74 -20.89 1.46
C GLY A 161 -38.16 -20.86 0.91
N ASN A 162 -38.93 -19.86 1.31
CA ASN A 162 -40.29 -19.57 0.82
C ASN A 162 -40.35 -18.34 -0.11
N HIS A 163 -39.20 -17.76 -0.48
CA HIS A 163 -39.14 -16.59 -1.38
C HIS A 163 -38.73 -16.99 -2.79
N ARG A 164 -39.26 -16.25 -3.76
CA ARG A 164 -38.91 -16.36 -5.19
C ARG A 164 -37.89 -15.30 -5.56
N PHE A 165 -36.89 -15.70 -6.34
CA PHE A 165 -35.80 -14.87 -6.81
C PHE A 165 -35.70 -14.96 -8.35
N GLU A 166 -35.66 -13.84 -9.02
CA GLU A 166 -35.37 -13.73 -10.43
C GLU A 166 -33.87 -13.66 -10.66
N LEU A 167 -33.32 -14.51 -11.51
CA LEU A 167 -31.91 -14.54 -11.85
C LEU A 167 -31.60 -13.41 -12.86
N ARG A 168 -30.98 -12.33 -12.43
CA ARG A 168 -30.82 -11.11 -13.25
C ARG A 168 -29.46 -10.95 -13.88
N ALA A 169 -28.41 -11.50 -13.32
CA ALA A 169 -27.07 -11.46 -13.88
C ALA A 169 -26.18 -12.57 -13.35
N LEU A 170 -25.07 -12.84 -14.06
CA LEU A 170 -24.00 -13.71 -13.60
C LEU A 170 -22.97 -12.95 -12.79
N ILE A 171 -22.40 -13.59 -11.79
CA ILE A 171 -21.22 -13.11 -11.08
C ILE A 171 -20.01 -13.46 -11.94
N ALA A 172 -19.34 -12.44 -12.50
CA ALA A 172 -18.08 -12.61 -13.21
C ALA A 172 -16.89 -12.61 -12.26
N ASP A 173 -16.87 -11.68 -11.28
CA ASP A 173 -15.87 -11.63 -10.23
C ASP A 173 -16.45 -11.00 -8.95
N GLU A 174 -16.06 -11.55 -7.79
CA GLU A 174 -16.51 -11.11 -6.47
C GLU A 174 -15.27 -10.73 -5.63
N PRO A 175 -15.16 -9.47 -5.15
CA PRO A 175 -13.94 -8.96 -4.53
C PRO A 175 -13.56 -9.66 -3.22
N ASP A 176 -14.54 -10.10 -2.44
CA ASP A 176 -14.34 -10.75 -1.14
C ASP A 176 -14.50 -12.29 -1.17
N SER A 177 -14.32 -12.90 -2.36
CA SER A 177 -14.37 -14.35 -2.58
C SER A 177 -13.07 -15.08 -2.21
N THR A 178 -11.93 -14.37 -2.26
CA THR A 178 -10.58 -14.96 -2.21
C THR A 178 -10.22 -15.65 -0.89
N LEU A 179 -10.90 -15.36 0.20
CA LEU A 179 -10.65 -16.01 1.51
C LEU A 179 -11.24 -17.41 1.65
N ARG A 180 -11.93 -17.93 0.63
CA ARG A 180 -12.59 -19.23 0.67
C ARG A 180 -11.98 -20.18 -0.35
N ALA A 181 -10.98 -20.93 0.08
CA ALA A 181 -10.33 -21.94 -0.75
C ALA A 181 -11.27 -23.11 -1.16
N PHE A 182 -12.41 -23.28 -0.46
CA PHE A 182 -13.38 -24.35 -0.73
C PHE A 182 -14.81 -23.80 -0.67
N THR A 183 -15.45 -23.68 -1.84
CA THR A 183 -16.89 -23.44 -1.97
C THR A 183 -17.63 -24.77 -2.10
N LEU A 184 -18.62 -25.01 -1.24
CA LEU A 184 -19.43 -26.25 -1.28
C LEU A 184 -20.70 -26.12 -2.15
N GLY A 185 -20.78 -25.05 -2.94
CA GLY A 185 -21.89 -24.79 -3.87
C GLY A 185 -21.69 -23.50 -4.64
N PRO A 186 -22.42 -23.33 -5.75
CA PRO A 186 -22.37 -22.07 -6.50
C PRO A 186 -22.90 -20.91 -5.67
N ARG A 187 -22.30 -19.73 -5.87
CA ARG A 187 -22.65 -18.49 -5.19
C ARG A 187 -23.99 -17.94 -5.70
N MET A 188 -24.79 -17.41 -4.78
CA MET A 188 -26.00 -16.64 -5.05
C MET A 188 -26.02 -15.43 -4.14
N ILE A 189 -26.07 -14.22 -4.71
CA ILE A 189 -26.12 -12.94 -3.97
C ILE A 189 -27.54 -12.38 -4.10
N VAL A 190 -28.11 -11.96 -2.96
CA VAL A 190 -29.45 -11.39 -2.83
C VAL A 190 -29.44 -10.17 -1.92
N ALA A 191 -30.50 -9.39 -1.92
CA ALA A 191 -30.65 -8.27 -0.99
C ALA A 191 -30.85 -8.76 0.46
N LEU A 192 -30.23 -8.11 1.44
CA LEU A 192 -30.35 -8.46 2.85
C LEU A 192 -31.80 -8.44 3.36
N PRO A 193 -32.66 -7.49 2.98
CA PRO A 193 -34.08 -7.50 3.33
C PRO A 193 -34.83 -8.74 2.86
N ALA A 194 -34.37 -9.44 1.80
CA ALA A 194 -35.00 -10.66 1.30
C ALA A 194 -34.90 -11.84 2.28
N LEU A 195 -34.05 -11.75 3.33
CA LEU A 195 -34.03 -12.74 4.40
C LEU A 195 -35.20 -12.61 5.38
N THR A 196 -35.83 -11.44 5.44
CA THR A 196 -36.97 -11.19 6.33
C THR A 196 -38.17 -12.00 5.84
N GLY A 197 -38.71 -12.88 6.70
CA GLY A 197 -39.82 -13.75 6.37
C GLY A 197 -39.49 -14.92 5.43
N SER A 198 -38.19 -15.14 5.11
CA SER A 198 -37.77 -16.22 4.18
C SER A 198 -37.72 -17.63 4.79
N GLU A 199 -37.96 -17.75 6.11
CA GLU A 199 -37.80 -19.02 6.89
C GLU A 199 -36.36 -19.57 6.87
N LEU A 200 -35.40 -18.82 6.34
CA LEU A 200 -33.98 -19.21 6.31
C LEU A 200 -33.25 -18.84 7.60
N VAL A 201 -33.72 -17.78 8.27
CA VAL A 201 -33.13 -17.28 9.53
C VAL A 201 -34.04 -17.69 10.68
N VAL A 202 -33.91 -18.95 11.11
CA VAL A 202 -34.61 -19.51 12.26
C VAL A 202 -33.63 -19.78 13.40
N PRO A 203 -34.12 -19.94 14.65
CA PRO A 203 -33.25 -20.34 15.76
C PRO A 203 -32.49 -21.64 15.44
N GLY A 204 -31.15 -21.60 15.56
CA GLY A 204 -30.27 -22.70 15.21
C GLY A 204 -29.80 -22.76 13.76
N ALA A 205 -30.27 -21.87 12.87
CA ALA A 205 -29.75 -21.79 11.52
C ALA A 205 -28.27 -21.39 11.50
N GLN A 206 -27.49 -22.01 10.62
CA GLN A 206 -26.07 -21.72 10.46
C GLN A 206 -25.86 -20.49 9.58
N VAL A 207 -26.06 -19.33 10.17
CA VAL A 207 -25.89 -18.05 9.49
C VAL A 207 -24.66 -17.34 10.05
N TYR A 208 -23.78 -16.93 9.15
CA TYR A 208 -22.66 -16.06 9.46
C TYR A 208 -23.03 -14.60 9.14
N TRP A 209 -23.06 -13.77 10.17
CA TRP A 209 -23.34 -12.35 10.04
C TRP A 209 -22.02 -11.60 10.05
N TYR A 210 -21.76 -10.85 8.99
CA TYR A 210 -20.58 -9.99 8.87
C TYR A 210 -21.00 -8.53 8.95
N SER A 211 -20.29 -7.78 9.77
CA SER A 211 -20.29 -6.32 9.76
C SER A 211 -18.91 -5.86 9.31
N ARG A 212 -18.83 -5.25 8.16
CA ARG A 212 -17.59 -4.74 7.57
C ARG A 212 -17.58 -3.23 7.72
N ILE A 213 -16.47 -2.68 8.21
CA ILE A 213 -16.35 -1.26 8.50
C ILE A 213 -15.28 -0.68 7.60
N ARG A 214 -15.64 0.39 6.88
CA ARG A 214 -14.69 1.33 6.28
C ARG A 214 -14.51 2.44 7.30
N LEU A 215 -13.32 2.51 7.92
CA LEU A 215 -13.01 3.49 8.95
C LEU A 215 -13.00 4.91 8.38
N GLY A 216 -13.38 5.86 9.21
CA GLY A 216 -13.21 7.28 8.91
C GLY A 216 -11.74 7.69 8.95
N ASP A 217 -11.44 8.86 8.35
CA ASP A 217 -10.08 9.39 8.30
C ASP A 217 -9.49 9.57 9.71
N GLY A 218 -8.27 9.07 9.90
CA GLY A 218 -7.52 9.18 11.16
C GLY A 218 -7.90 8.17 12.25
N VAL A 219 -8.83 7.25 12.00
CA VAL A 219 -9.18 6.19 12.96
C VAL A 219 -8.21 5.02 12.79
N ASP A 220 -7.47 4.70 13.84
CA ASP A 220 -6.59 3.52 13.87
C ASP A 220 -7.39 2.25 14.15
N ALA A 221 -7.28 1.25 13.24
CA ALA A 221 -8.02 0.01 13.32
C ALA A 221 -7.69 -0.79 14.59
N SER A 222 -6.42 -0.88 14.96
CA SER A 222 -5.98 -1.67 16.11
C SER A 222 -6.41 -1.04 17.43
N ALA A 223 -6.32 0.29 17.54
CA ALA A 223 -6.79 1.03 18.70
C ALA A 223 -8.31 0.92 18.88
N TRP A 224 -9.07 1.00 17.77
CA TRP A 224 -10.52 0.84 17.78
C TRP A 224 -10.92 -0.59 18.18
N ILE A 225 -10.28 -1.62 17.64
CA ILE A 225 -10.53 -3.02 18.01
C ILE A 225 -10.31 -3.23 19.50
N ALA A 226 -9.16 -2.78 20.03
CA ALA A 226 -8.84 -2.91 21.45
C ALA A 226 -9.84 -2.16 22.35
N ALA A 227 -10.38 -1.01 21.90
CA ALA A 227 -11.42 -0.28 22.63
C ALA A 227 -12.76 -1.02 22.59
N PHE A 228 -13.14 -1.56 21.44
CA PHE A 228 -14.37 -2.32 21.27
C PHE A 228 -14.37 -3.62 22.09
N GLU A 229 -13.26 -4.39 22.07
CA GLU A 229 -13.13 -5.62 22.87
C GLU A 229 -13.21 -5.35 24.37
N ARG A 230 -12.68 -4.24 24.86
CA ARG A 230 -12.82 -3.83 26.25
C ARG A 230 -14.25 -3.42 26.60
N ALA A 231 -14.96 -2.77 25.68
CA ALA A 231 -16.35 -2.35 25.89
C ALA A 231 -17.36 -3.51 25.78
N ALA A 232 -17.05 -4.53 24.99
CA ALA A 232 -17.93 -5.67 24.71
C ALA A 232 -17.19 -7.01 24.75
N PRO A 233 -16.57 -7.39 25.89
CA PRO A 233 -15.68 -8.56 25.98
C PRO A 233 -16.39 -9.91 25.72
N TYR A 234 -17.70 -9.98 25.90
CA TYR A 234 -18.51 -11.19 25.72
C TYR A 234 -19.40 -11.14 24.47
N ALA A 235 -19.16 -10.20 23.56
CA ALA A 235 -20.00 -10.06 22.37
C ALA A 235 -19.84 -11.24 21.40
N GLY A 236 -18.71 -11.96 21.44
CA GLY A 236 -18.47 -13.16 20.66
C GLY A 236 -18.14 -12.90 19.19
N PHE A 237 -17.69 -11.70 18.85
CA PHE A 237 -17.22 -11.37 17.51
C PHE A 237 -15.87 -12.03 17.22
N ARG A 238 -15.75 -12.63 16.04
CA ARG A 238 -14.44 -12.86 15.44
C ARG A 238 -14.07 -11.61 14.64
N ILE A 239 -13.03 -10.92 15.10
CA ILE A 239 -12.60 -9.66 14.50
C ILE A 239 -11.34 -9.91 13.67
N VAL A 240 -11.33 -9.35 12.47
CA VAL A 240 -10.23 -9.43 11.51
C VAL A 240 -10.05 -8.03 10.92
N ASN A 241 -8.83 -7.54 10.86
CA ASN A 241 -8.50 -6.28 10.20
C ASN A 241 -7.65 -6.52 8.94
N ALA A 242 -7.50 -5.51 8.10
CA ALA A 242 -6.73 -5.60 6.86
C ALA A 242 -5.24 -5.90 7.09
N ASP A 243 -4.70 -5.51 8.25
CA ASP A 243 -3.30 -5.77 8.60
C ASP A 243 -3.08 -7.23 9.03
N ASN A 244 -4.09 -7.89 9.63
CA ASN A 244 -4.01 -9.26 10.19
C ASN A 244 -4.98 -10.26 9.50
N GLY A 245 -5.66 -9.83 8.44
CA GLY A 245 -6.87 -10.50 7.94
C GLY A 245 -6.67 -11.72 7.07
N VAL A 246 -5.49 -11.91 6.51
CA VAL A 246 -5.23 -13.06 5.62
C VAL A 246 -4.29 -14.02 6.35
N PRO A 247 -4.78 -15.20 6.80
CA PRO A 247 -3.92 -16.21 7.41
C PRO A 247 -2.79 -16.59 6.44
N GLY A 248 -1.54 -16.35 6.86
CA GLY A 248 -0.36 -16.55 6.02
C GLY A 248 0.15 -15.29 5.30
N ALA A 249 -0.66 -14.26 5.08
CA ALA A 249 -0.20 -13.00 4.48
C ALA A 249 0.73 -12.23 5.42
N GLU A 250 0.51 -12.26 6.73
CA GLU A 250 1.42 -11.67 7.72
C GLU A 250 2.86 -12.16 7.54
N ARG A 251 3.03 -13.47 7.36
CA ARG A 251 4.35 -14.06 7.18
C ARG A 251 4.97 -13.67 5.84
N THR A 252 4.16 -13.63 4.78
CA THR A 252 4.60 -13.21 3.45
C THR A 252 4.91 -11.71 3.43
N LEU A 253 4.05 -10.88 4.03
CA LEU A 253 4.29 -9.44 4.21
C LEU A 253 5.57 -9.17 5.01
N ALA A 254 5.76 -9.87 6.13
CA ALA A 254 6.98 -9.75 6.94
C ALA A 254 8.23 -10.16 6.16
N LEU A 255 8.17 -11.23 5.37
CA LEU A 255 9.28 -11.67 4.52
C LEU A 255 9.59 -10.65 3.43
N VAL A 256 8.58 -10.18 2.70
CA VAL A 256 8.75 -9.17 1.65
C VAL A 256 9.29 -7.86 2.24
N SER A 257 8.75 -7.42 3.37
CA SER A 257 9.24 -6.24 4.11
C SER A 257 10.71 -6.39 4.51
N SER A 258 11.08 -7.54 5.07
CA SER A 258 12.46 -7.82 5.46
C SER A 258 13.39 -7.82 4.25
N LEU A 259 13.02 -8.48 3.16
CA LEU A 259 13.82 -8.50 1.93
C LEU A 259 14.01 -7.11 1.34
N LEU A 260 12.94 -6.32 1.24
CA LEU A 260 13.02 -4.93 0.76
C LEU A 260 13.89 -4.06 1.67
N THR A 261 13.83 -4.27 2.99
CA THR A 261 14.68 -3.58 3.96
C THR A 261 16.15 -3.95 3.78
N PHE A 262 16.48 -5.24 3.59
CA PHE A 262 17.87 -5.67 3.31
C PHE A 262 18.40 -5.10 2.00
N VAL A 263 17.60 -5.10 0.95
CA VAL A 263 17.97 -4.50 -0.35
C VAL A 263 18.21 -2.99 -0.18
N ALA A 264 17.31 -2.28 0.49
CA ALA A 264 17.47 -0.85 0.78
C ALA A 264 18.75 -0.57 1.57
N MET A 265 19.06 -1.39 2.58
CA MET A 265 20.28 -1.27 3.40
C MET A 265 21.56 -1.53 2.58
N GLY A 266 21.52 -2.51 1.66
CA GLY A 266 22.62 -2.78 0.74
C GLY A 266 22.91 -1.61 -0.20
N ILE A 267 21.87 -1.04 -0.79
CA ILE A 267 21.98 0.15 -1.68
C ILE A 267 22.47 1.37 -0.91
N LEU A 268 21.99 1.54 0.31
CA LEU A 268 22.45 2.57 1.22
C LEU A 268 23.95 2.49 1.47
N LEU A 269 24.47 1.31 1.77
CA LEU A 269 25.92 1.09 1.96
C LEU A 269 26.71 1.42 0.69
N VAL A 270 26.25 0.95 -0.47
CA VAL A 270 26.90 1.25 -1.76
C VAL A 270 26.86 2.75 -2.04
N GLY A 271 25.73 3.41 -1.78
CA GLY A 271 25.57 4.86 -1.91
C GLY A 271 26.53 5.63 -1.01
N CYS A 272 26.68 5.23 0.26
CA CYS A 272 27.61 5.84 1.21
C CYS A 272 29.08 5.70 0.76
N VAL A 273 29.47 4.52 0.30
CA VAL A 273 30.82 4.28 -0.24
C VAL A 273 31.04 5.12 -1.50
N GLY A 274 30.06 5.23 -2.38
CA GLY A 274 30.12 6.08 -3.57
C GLY A 274 30.31 7.55 -3.24
N VAL A 275 29.57 8.06 -2.25
CA VAL A 275 29.74 9.45 -1.77
C VAL A 275 31.14 9.65 -1.16
N ALA A 276 31.59 8.77 -0.26
CA ALA A 276 32.92 8.90 0.36
C ALA A 276 34.04 8.88 -0.67
N SER A 277 33.97 7.96 -1.64
CA SER A 277 34.94 7.86 -2.76
C SER A 277 34.89 9.09 -3.65
N GLY A 278 33.71 9.61 -3.96
CA GLY A 278 33.51 10.81 -4.78
C GLY A 278 34.08 12.06 -4.11
N VAL A 279 33.83 12.25 -2.83
CA VAL A 279 34.38 13.37 -2.04
C VAL A 279 35.92 13.27 -1.94
N SER A 280 36.44 12.07 -1.68
CA SER A 280 37.89 11.84 -1.61
C SER A 280 38.58 12.17 -2.94
N ALA A 281 38.07 11.64 -4.07
CA ALA A 281 38.61 11.89 -5.38
C ALA A 281 38.53 13.37 -5.80
N TRP A 282 37.47 14.06 -5.37
CA TRP A 282 37.33 15.50 -5.60
C TRP A 282 38.31 16.31 -4.76
N LEU A 283 38.50 15.96 -3.48
CA LEU A 283 39.48 16.61 -2.60
C LEU A 283 40.92 16.40 -3.05
N ASP A 284 41.24 15.20 -3.54
CA ASP A 284 42.57 14.91 -4.07
C ASP A 284 42.96 15.85 -5.22
N ARG A 285 41.99 16.16 -6.10
CA ARG A 285 42.19 17.15 -7.18
C ARG A 285 42.36 18.58 -6.66
N LYS A 286 41.88 18.89 -5.45
CA LYS A 286 41.95 20.20 -4.81
C LYS A 286 43.17 20.36 -3.88
N ARG A 287 43.98 19.30 -3.67
CA ARG A 287 45.16 19.36 -2.77
C ARG A 287 46.10 20.52 -3.08
N GLN A 288 46.39 20.78 -4.36
CA GLN A 288 47.23 21.88 -4.77
C GLN A 288 46.62 23.24 -4.38
N THR A 289 45.35 23.46 -4.62
CA THR A 289 44.64 24.68 -4.24
C THR A 289 44.62 24.88 -2.72
N ILE A 290 44.39 23.79 -1.96
CA ILE A 290 44.43 23.82 -0.50
C ILE A 290 45.82 24.20 0.02
N ALA A 291 46.87 23.68 -0.60
CA ALA A 291 48.26 23.97 -0.21
C ALA A 291 48.60 25.42 -0.50
N ILE A 292 48.22 26.01 -1.64
CA ILE A 292 48.39 27.42 -1.98
C ILE A 292 47.64 28.30 -0.97
N LEU A 293 46.41 27.98 -0.62
CA LEU A 293 45.66 28.74 0.38
C LEU A 293 46.33 28.72 1.75
N LYS A 294 46.91 27.56 2.19
CA LYS A 294 47.65 27.45 3.41
C LYS A 294 48.98 28.25 3.38
N SER A 295 49.70 28.26 2.26
CA SER A 295 50.96 29.00 2.12
C SER A 295 50.76 30.54 2.17
N ILE A 296 49.59 31.03 1.82
CA ILE A 296 49.19 32.46 1.91
C ILE A 296 48.68 32.79 3.34
N GLY A 297 48.62 31.79 4.25
CA GLY A 297 48.23 32.01 5.65
C GLY A 297 46.71 31.85 5.93
N ALA A 298 45.95 31.27 5.03
CA ALA A 298 44.53 31.00 5.31
C ALA A 298 44.36 30.03 6.48
N PRO A 299 43.56 30.35 7.51
CA PRO A 299 43.32 29.46 8.63
C PRO A 299 42.57 28.17 8.19
N SER A 300 42.94 27.01 8.76
CA SER A 300 42.34 25.73 8.41
C SER A 300 40.81 25.70 8.54
N SER A 301 40.26 26.45 9.52
CA SER A 301 38.80 26.56 9.72
C SER A 301 38.10 27.28 8.56
N LEU A 302 38.76 28.23 7.87
CA LEU A 302 38.22 28.91 6.69
C LEU A 302 38.20 27.94 5.51
N ILE A 303 39.27 27.19 5.31
CA ILE A 303 39.39 26.20 4.24
C ILE A 303 38.31 25.12 4.41
N LEU A 304 38.15 24.54 5.62
CA LEU A 304 37.12 23.56 5.94
C LEU A 304 35.73 24.09 5.61
N ARG A 305 35.40 25.33 6.02
CA ARG A 305 34.10 25.96 5.74
C ARG A 305 33.84 26.12 4.25
N ILE A 306 34.83 26.53 3.47
CA ILE A 306 34.69 26.69 2.02
C ILE A 306 34.32 25.38 1.36
N TYR A 307 35.07 24.30 1.65
CA TYR A 307 34.84 23.01 1.03
C TYR A 307 33.57 22.33 1.56
N LEU A 308 33.22 22.52 2.84
CA LEU A 308 31.96 22.04 3.40
C LEU A 308 30.75 22.71 2.71
N PHE A 309 30.81 24.02 2.44
CA PHE A 309 29.75 24.68 1.69
C PHE A 309 29.65 24.20 0.23
N GLN A 310 30.77 23.86 -0.40
CA GLN A 310 30.76 23.29 -1.76
C GLN A 310 30.15 21.88 -1.77
N VAL A 311 30.52 21.01 -0.81
CA VAL A 311 29.95 19.68 -0.65
C VAL A 311 28.46 19.76 -0.30
N ALA A 312 28.05 20.68 0.58
CA ALA A 312 26.64 20.88 0.91
C ALA A 312 25.82 21.34 -0.31
N GLY A 313 26.40 22.25 -1.13
CA GLY A 313 25.75 22.67 -2.39
C GLY A 313 25.63 21.52 -3.39
N ALA A 314 26.68 20.68 -3.53
CA ALA A 314 26.64 19.48 -4.34
C ALA A 314 25.61 18.47 -3.80
N ALA A 315 25.53 18.32 -2.47
CA ALA A 315 24.54 17.45 -1.83
C ALA A 315 23.10 17.89 -2.15
N VAL A 316 22.79 19.18 -2.02
CA VAL A 316 21.44 19.69 -2.36
C VAL A 316 21.11 19.44 -3.83
N ALA A 317 22.03 19.77 -4.74
CA ALA A 317 21.80 19.58 -6.17
C ALA A 317 21.72 18.09 -6.55
N GLY A 318 22.64 17.26 -6.02
CA GLY A 318 22.67 15.81 -6.26
C GLY A 318 21.44 15.09 -5.69
N VAL A 319 21.02 15.47 -4.48
CA VAL A 319 19.78 14.94 -3.86
C VAL A 319 18.56 15.34 -4.69
N ALA A 320 18.44 16.59 -5.12
CA ALA A 320 17.30 17.02 -5.94
C ALA A 320 17.23 16.25 -7.27
N LEU A 321 18.37 16.11 -7.97
CA LEU A 321 18.47 15.29 -9.19
C LEU A 321 18.17 13.81 -8.92
N GLY A 322 18.68 13.28 -7.81
CA GLY A 322 18.46 11.91 -7.40
C GLY A 322 16.99 11.61 -7.08
N LEU A 323 16.32 12.51 -6.35
CA LEU A 323 14.88 12.37 -6.07
C LEU A 323 14.06 12.41 -7.35
N ALA A 324 14.37 13.34 -8.27
CA ALA A 324 13.70 13.41 -9.58
C ALA A 324 13.94 12.13 -10.40
N GLY A 325 15.19 11.66 -10.48
CA GLY A 325 15.57 10.44 -11.19
C GLY A 325 14.93 9.19 -10.58
N GLY A 326 14.93 9.07 -9.25
CA GLY A 326 14.30 7.97 -8.53
C GLY A 326 12.78 7.93 -8.70
N SER A 327 12.13 9.10 -8.67
CA SER A 327 10.69 9.21 -8.96
C SER A 327 10.35 8.82 -10.41
N ALA A 328 11.17 9.25 -11.38
CA ALA A 328 11.01 8.90 -12.79
C ALA A 328 11.23 7.39 -13.00
N ALA A 329 12.26 6.80 -12.38
CA ALA A 329 12.52 5.36 -12.44
C ALA A 329 11.36 4.55 -11.86
N PHE A 330 10.81 4.97 -10.71
CA PHE A 330 9.61 4.37 -10.14
C PHE A 330 8.41 4.46 -11.08
N ALA A 331 8.14 5.67 -11.63
CA ALA A 331 7.01 5.86 -12.55
C ALA A 331 7.12 5.01 -13.82
N ALA A 332 8.33 4.76 -14.33
CA ALA A 332 8.57 3.87 -15.46
C ALA A 332 8.45 2.39 -15.10
N ALA A 333 8.85 1.99 -13.89
CA ALA A 333 8.83 0.61 -13.44
C ALA A 333 7.45 0.17 -12.92
N ALA A 334 6.67 1.07 -12.31
CA ALA A 334 5.38 0.78 -11.69
C ALA A 334 4.38 0.06 -12.60
N PRO A 335 4.15 0.46 -13.87
CA PRO A 335 3.22 -0.24 -14.75
C PRO A 335 3.68 -1.66 -15.12
N ILE A 336 5.00 -1.87 -15.27
CA ILE A 336 5.57 -3.18 -15.60
C ILE A 336 5.47 -4.13 -14.39
N LEU A 337 5.76 -3.62 -13.20
CA LEU A 337 5.69 -4.39 -11.97
C LEU A 337 4.25 -4.63 -11.53
N GLY A 338 3.31 -3.75 -11.88
CA GLY A 338 1.89 -3.87 -11.58
C GLY A 338 1.21 -5.08 -12.21
N GLU A 339 1.80 -5.68 -13.26
CA GLU A 339 1.34 -6.94 -13.84
C GLU A 339 1.63 -8.16 -12.92
N TRP A 340 2.62 -8.05 -12.03
CA TRP A 340 3.11 -9.17 -11.20
C TRP A 340 2.90 -8.93 -9.71
N LEU A 341 2.83 -7.67 -9.29
CA LEU A 341 2.74 -7.25 -7.89
C LEU A 341 1.61 -6.24 -7.72
N PRO A 342 0.90 -6.26 -6.59
CA PRO A 342 -0.09 -5.24 -6.27
C PRO A 342 0.61 -3.90 -5.96
N VAL A 343 0.84 -3.10 -6.99
CA VAL A 343 1.50 -1.79 -6.86
C VAL A 343 0.45 -0.69 -6.89
N ALA A 344 0.22 -0.01 -5.78
CA ALA A 344 -0.62 1.19 -5.75
C ALA A 344 0.16 2.38 -6.35
N GLY A 345 -0.37 2.98 -7.42
CA GLY A 345 0.33 3.97 -8.26
C GLY A 345 0.49 5.37 -7.67
N SER A 346 0.53 5.59 -6.36
CA SER A 346 0.63 6.92 -5.76
C SER A 346 2.06 7.30 -5.36
N LEU A 347 2.53 8.48 -5.84
CA LEU A 347 3.76 9.10 -5.36
C LEU A 347 3.54 9.62 -3.92
N ARG A 348 4.23 9.02 -2.94
CA ARG A 348 4.19 9.46 -1.55
C ARG A 348 5.36 10.37 -1.21
N ALA A 349 5.09 11.45 -0.48
CA ALA A 349 6.12 12.38 -0.03
C ALA A 349 7.05 11.78 1.04
N ALA A 350 6.54 10.91 1.91
CA ALA A 350 7.31 10.37 3.03
C ALA A 350 8.57 9.59 2.61
N PRO A 351 8.55 8.62 1.66
CA PRO A 351 9.75 7.96 1.19
C PRO A 351 10.77 8.92 0.56
N LEU A 352 10.29 9.94 -0.15
CA LEU A 352 11.15 10.96 -0.78
C LEU A 352 11.85 11.83 0.26
N LEU A 353 11.13 12.27 1.29
CA LEU A 353 11.71 13.05 2.39
C LEU A 353 12.75 12.24 3.17
N ILE A 354 12.48 10.97 3.43
CA ILE A 354 13.42 10.07 4.10
C ILE A 354 14.67 9.86 3.23
N ALA A 355 14.49 9.56 1.95
CA ALA A 355 15.60 9.36 1.01
C ALA A 355 16.45 10.62 0.86
N GLY A 356 15.83 11.79 0.70
CA GLY A 356 16.50 13.07 0.56
C GLY A 356 17.25 13.47 1.83
N GLY A 357 16.57 13.42 2.98
CA GLY A 357 17.16 13.76 4.28
C GLY A 357 18.33 12.83 4.62
N PHE A 358 18.13 11.53 4.42
CA PHE A 358 19.20 10.55 4.66
C PHE A 358 20.40 10.77 3.75
N SER A 359 20.20 10.92 2.42
CA SER A 359 21.27 11.13 1.45
C SER A 359 22.05 12.43 1.72
N PHE A 360 21.33 13.48 2.11
CA PHE A 360 21.95 14.75 2.50
C PHE A 360 22.83 14.59 3.75
N LEU A 361 22.30 13.99 4.81
CA LEU A 361 23.04 13.75 6.05
C LEU A 361 24.22 12.81 5.83
N ALA A 362 24.03 11.71 5.10
CA ALA A 362 25.09 10.78 4.76
C ALA A 362 26.20 11.48 3.96
N THR A 363 25.86 12.30 2.96
CA THR A 363 26.84 13.06 2.20
C THR A 363 27.68 13.98 3.10
N LEU A 364 27.07 14.71 4.01
CA LEU A 364 27.78 15.56 4.96
C LEU A 364 28.67 14.74 5.90
N LEU A 365 28.15 13.68 6.48
CA LEU A 365 28.88 12.83 7.43
C LEU A 365 30.10 12.17 6.78
N PHE A 366 29.92 11.55 5.62
CA PHE A 366 31.01 10.87 4.91
C PHE A 366 32.00 11.82 4.26
N SER A 367 31.65 13.11 4.07
CA SER A 367 32.58 14.13 3.62
C SER A 367 33.47 14.69 4.72
N LEU A 368 33.07 14.60 5.98
CA LEU A 368 33.84 15.13 7.11
C LEU A 368 35.21 14.42 7.28
N TRP A 369 35.24 13.10 7.12
CA TRP A 369 36.48 12.35 7.25
C TRP A 369 37.56 12.73 6.21
N PRO A 370 37.28 12.74 4.89
CA PRO A 370 38.27 13.22 3.90
C PRO A 370 38.65 14.69 4.09
N LEU A 371 37.69 15.54 4.50
CA LEU A 371 37.97 16.96 4.79
C LEU A 371 38.91 17.13 5.99
N ALA A 372 38.74 16.36 7.06
CA ALA A 372 39.59 16.36 8.20
C ALA A 372 41.02 15.85 7.86
N GLN A 373 41.14 14.81 7.03
CA GLN A 373 42.45 14.34 6.55
C GLN A 373 43.17 15.39 5.71
N ALA A 374 42.46 16.17 4.86
CA ALA A 374 43.03 17.24 4.06
C ALA A 374 43.60 18.39 4.97
N GLU A 375 43.04 18.56 6.17
CA GLU A 375 43.53 19.53 7.15
C GLU A 375 44.87 19.15 7.75
N VAL A 376 45.14 17.87 8.00
CA VAL A 376 46.35 17.36 8.67
C VAL A 376 47.56 17.33 7.73
N GLN A 377 47.37 17.37 6.40
CA GLN A 377 48.49 17.28 5.45
C GLN A 377 49.40 18.53 5.54
N ARG A 378 50.69 18.28 5.78
CA ARG A 378 51.74 19.31 5.89
C ARG A 378 52.10 19.83 4.51
N PRO A 379 52.27 21.15 4.31
CA PRO A 379 52.64 21.78 2.98
C PRO A 379 53.95 21.25 2.39
N GLN A 380 54.86 20.69 3.22
CA GLN A 380 56.21 20.24 2.85
C GLN A 380 56.25 19.09 1.83
N LEU A 381 55.17 18.34 1.64
CA LEU A 381 55.12 17.20 0.70
C LEU A 381 54.94 17.63 -0.79
N LEU A 382 54.58 18.86 -1.02
CA LEU A 382 54.32 19.38 -2.40
C LEU A 382 55.61 19.87 -3.09
N PHE A 383 56.71 20.12 -2.36
CA PHE A 383 57.99 20.57 -2.89
C PHE A 383 58.98 19.42 -3.14
N ARG A 384 58.53 18.19 -3.04
CA ARG A 384 59.34 16.98 -3.21
C ARG A 384 58.85 16.15 -4.41
N HIS A 385 58.75 16.78 -5.56
CA HIS A 385 58.70 16.08 -6.84
C HIS A 385 59.91 16.53 -7.64
N ASP A 386 60.94 15.72 -7.56
CA ASP A 386 61.89 15.50 -8.62
C ASP A 386 61.41 14.35 -9.48
#